data_f024bdfa18e96e1d3467e2f4c153f6ba
#
_entry.id   f024bdfa18e96e1d3467e2f4c153f6ba
#
_cell.length_a   1.000
_cell.length_b   1.000
_cell.length_c   1.000
_cell.angle_alpha   90.00
_cell.angle_beta   90.00
_cell.angle_gamma   90.00
#
_symmetry.space_group_name_H-M   'P 1'
#
loop_
_entity.id
_entity.type
_entity.pdbx_description
1 polymer ?
#
loop_
_entity_poly.entity_id
_entity_poly.type
_entity_poly.pdbx_seq_one_letter_code
_entity_poly.pdbx_strand_id
1 'polypeptide(L)'
;TRPKPMIHGENGQTLNDLITADYIHFTKDEGIIRFFSGDKEKLGIVMSIRKPGDFMDEQMIADIMSIDCELNILHNVKAIPTTKANMLLIQQRKMAYLTTFSQNVYNQYTTALEWMDQSDADGQTLNEYAMTVFIFGDSKEELKFGQEEVEKICRIHNVTPVRDGWSAQASFFAQLPTYEVYPRTFLYLSRVVACAICVDRTAEGRQKSDWGPVPLSYFRTITGTPYAFQFHVSEDAYAVAHTALIGPTGQGKTTFFSFMAGQSLRIPDLNVYFFDRNNGAKVFARMQGAPYV
;
A
#
# COMPACT_ATOMS: atom_id res chain seq x y z
N THR A 1 21.34 -18.19 22.01
CA THR A 1 21.33 -17.28 23.20
C THR A 1 20.78 -15.97 22.73
N ARG A 2 19.59 -15.57 23.22
CA ARG A 2 18.98 -14.27 22.92
C ARG A 2 19.96 -13.17 23.31
N PRO A 3 20.24 -12.18 22.45
CA PRO A 3 21.06 -11.05 22.84
C PRO A 3 20.37 -10.29 23.98
N LYS A 4 21.15 -9.78 24.91
CA LYS A 4 20.62 -8.93 25.98
C LYS A 4 20.08 -7.63 25.36
N PRO A 5 18.89 -7.16 25.79
CA PRO A 5 18.35 -5.90 25.33
C PRO A 5 19.32 -4.76 25.63
N MET A 6 19.61 -3.96 24.62
CA MET A 6 20.43 -2.76 24.78
C MET A 6 19.51 -1.55 24.94
N ILE A 7 19.83 -0.75 25.94
CA ILE A 7 19.37 0.60 26.23
C ILE A 7 18.01 0.70 26.93
N HIS A 8 18.05 1.31 28.07
CA HIS A 8 16.92 1.61 28.93
C HIS A 8 16.42 3.03 28.66
N GLY A 9 15.16 3.17 28.34
CA GLY A 9 14.44 4.43 28.56
C GLY A 9 14.26 4.71 30.04
N GLU A 10 13.80 5.88 30.42
CA GLU A 10 13.58 6.29 31.82
C GLU A 10 12.69 5.33 32.64
N ASN A 11 11.94 4.45 31.97
CA ASN A 11 11.07 3.43 32.58
C ASN A 11 11.58 1.99 32.42
N GLY A 12 12.84 1.79 32.03
CA GLY A 12 13.38 0.44 31.81
C GLY A 12 12.89 -0.26 30.54
N GLN A 13 12.06 0.39 29.75
CA GLN A 13 11.62 -0.12 28.46
C GLN A 13 12.72 0.04 27.42
N THR A 14 12.93 -1.01 26.63
CA THR A 14 13.86 -1.00 25.51
C THR A 14 13.10 -0.69 24.21
N LEU A 15 13.84 -0.32 23.15
CA LEU A 15 13.26 -0.18 21.81
C LEU A 15 12.54 -1.48 21.38
N ASN A 16 13.05 -2.63 21.83
CA ASN A 16 12.42 -3.94 21.61
C ASN A 16 11.04 -4.07 22.25
N ASP A 17 10.81 -3.43 23.40
CA ASP A 17 9.50 -3.47 24.08
C ASP A 17 8.48 -2.57 23.40
N LEU A 18 8.92 -1.62 22.58
CA LEU A 18 8.08 -0.73 21.77
C LEU A 18 7.73 -1.35 20.41
N ILE A 19 8.48 -2.32 19.95
CA ILE A 19 8.22 -3.11 18.75
C ILE A 19 7.45 -4.35 19.19
N THR A 20 6.36 -4.68 18.50
CA THR A 20 5.47 -5.81 18.85
C THR A 20 6.15 -7.19 18.87
N ALA A 21 7.39 -7.30 18.40
CA ALA A 21 8.19 -8.50 18.45
C ALA A 21 9.16 -8.46 19.64
N ASP A 22 9.26 -9.57 20.39
CA ASP A 22 10.21 -9.71 21.51
C ASP A 22 11.66 -9.63 21.03
N TYR A 23 11.92 -10.07 19.81
CA TYR A 23 13.25 -10.09 19.21
C TYR A 23 13.21 -10.09 17.69
N ILE A 24 14.09 -9.31 17.06
CA ILE A 24 14.26 -9.27 15.60
C ILE A 24 15.67 -9.76 15.26
N HIS A 25 15.76 -10.74 14.37
CA HIS A 25 17.02 -11.29 13.88
C HIS A 25 17.18 -11.07 12.38
N PHE A 26 18.28 -10.45 11.96
CA PHE A 26 18.64 -10.22 10.57
C PHE A 26 19.62 -11.29 10.08
N THR A 27 19.18 -12.12 9.14
CA THR A 27 20.01 -13.14 8.52
C THR A 27 20.72 -12.54 7.32
N LYS A 28 22.02 -12.28 7.43
CA LYS A 28 22.81 -11.56 6.42
C LYS A 28 22.87 -12.30 5.08
N ASP A 29 23.07 -13.60 5.12
CA ASP A 29 23.27 -14.43 3.91
C ASP A 29 21.97 -14.64 3.13
N GLU A 30 20.86 -14.86 3.85
CA GLU A 30 19.54 -15.09 3.22
C GLU A 30 18.75 -13.81 3.03
N GLY A 31 19.11 -12.68 3.67
CA GLY A 31 18.34 -11.43 3.68
C GLY A 31 16.94 -11.61 4.27
N ILE A 32 16.77 -12.57 5.17
CA ILE A 32 15.51 -12.81 5.87
C ILE A 32 15.58 -12.13 7.24
N ILE A 33 14.52 -11.43 7.58
CA ILE A 33 14.28 -10.88 8.90
C ILE A 33 13.35 -11.84 9.63
N ARG A 34 13.73 -12.24 10.83
CA ARG A 34 12.92 -13.12 11.68
C ARG A 34 12.42 -12.34 12.87
N PHE A 35 11.11 -12.32 13.04
CA PHE A 35 10.43 -11.68 14.16
C PHE A 35 9.96 -12.77 15.12
N PHE A 36 10.38 -12.68 16.36
CA PHE A 36 9.99 -13.62 17.39
C PHE A 36 9.07 -12.91 18.39
N SER A 37 7.92 -13.52 18.68
CA SER A 37 7.00 -13.05 19.72
C SER A 37 6.48 -14.25 20.50
N GLY A 38 7.01 -14.48 21.69
CA GLY A 38 6.76 -15.70 22.45
C GLY A 38 7.23 -16.94 21.66
N ASP A 39 6.30 -17.86 21.42
CA ASP A 39 6.55 -19.08 20.64
C ASP A 39 6.28 -18.93 19.13
N LYS A 40 5.85 -17.75 18.71
CA LYS A 40 5.56 -17.47 17.30
C LYS A 40 6.75 -16.86 16.60
N GLU A 41 7.00 -17.33 15.39
CA GLU A 41 7.99 -16.76 14.47
C GLU A 41 7.25 -16.24 13.23
N LYS A 42 7.62 -15.03 12.80
CA LYS A 42 7.19 -14.47 11.52
C LYS A 42 8.42 -14.09 10.71
N LEU A 43 8.37 -14.33 9.43
CA LEU A 43 9.46 -14.03 8.52
C LEU A 43 9.17 -12.77 7.73
N GLY A 44 10.23 -12.06 7.34
CA GLY A 44 10.12 -10.91 6.46
C GLY A 44 11.30 -10.81 5.52
N ILE A 45 11.09 -10.20 4.37
CA ILE A 45 12.13 -9.78 3.44
C ILE A 45 11.94 -8.33 3.05
N VAL A 46 13.02 -7.71 2.64
CA VAL A 46 13.05 -6.32 2.20
C VAL A 46 13.48 -6.27 0.75
N MET A 47 12.72 -5.57 -0.06
CA MET A 47 13.04 -5.31 -1.46
C MET A 47 13.15 -3.81 -1.68
N SER A 48 14.30 -3.35 -2.17
CA SER A 48 14.50 -1.95 -2.56
C SER A 48 14.62 -1.83 -4.08
N ILE A 49 14.40 -0.64 -4.60
CA ILE A 49 14.54 -0.39 -6.02
C ILE A 49 16.02 -0.19 -6.36
N ARG A 50 16.54 -0.98 -7.30
CA ARG A 50 17.91 -0.86 -7.80
C ARG A 50 17.99 0.10 -8.97
N LYS A 51 17.02 -0.02 -9.90
CA LYS A 51 16.92 0.84 -11.08
C LYS A 51 15.45 1.26 -11.19
N PRO A 52 15.18 2.56 -11.10
CA PRO A 52 13.84 3.07 -11.34
C PRO A 52 13.49 2.93 -12.82
N GLY A 53 12.20 2.88 -13.13
CA GLY A 53 11.70 3.02 -14.48
C GLY A 53 11.84 4.46 -14.98
N ASP A 54 11.61 4.64 -16.26
CA ASP A 54 11.57 5.98 -16.87
C ASP A 54 10.40 6.80 -16.29
N PHE A 55 9.34 6.11 -15.87
CA PHE A 55 8.19 6.67 -15.18
C PHE A 55 7.86 5.78 -13.98
N MET A 56 7.64 6.40 -12.83
CA MET A 56 7.00 5.75 -11.69
C MET A 56 5.55 6.22 -11.68
N ASP A 57 4.62 5.30 -11.69
CA ASP A 57 3.20 5.60 -11.69
C ASP A 57 2.48 4.98 -10.49
N GLU A 58 1.35 5.56 -10.19
CA GLU A 58 0.44 5.13 -9.14
C GLU A 58 -0.08 3.70 -9.37
N GLN A 59 -0.24 3.31 -10.64
CA GLN A 59 -0.74 1.98 -11.00
C GLN A 59 0.19 0.87 -10.53
N MET A 60 1.51 1.07 -10.62
CA MET A 60 2.50 0.10 -10.10
C MET A 60 2.30 -0.15 -8.60
N ILE A 61 2.08 0.91 -7.83
CA ILE A 61 1.85 0.80 -6.38
C ILE A 61 0.53 0.08 -6.10
N ALA A 62 -0.54 0.45 -6.81
CA ALA A 62 -1.84 -0.22 -6.70
C ALA A 62 -1.75 -1.71 -7.05
N ASP A 63 -1.02 -2.06 -8.10
CA ASP A 63 -0.79 -3.45 -8.51
C ASP A 63 -0.01 -4.23 -7.43
N ILE A 64 1.05 -3.65 -6.86
CA ILE A 64 1.79 -4.27 -5.75
C ILE A 64 0.89 -4.45 -4.54
N MET A 65 0.07 -3.46 -4.18
CA MET A 65 -0.86 -3.56 -3.06
C MET A 65 -1.99 -4.57 -3.29
N SER A 66 -2.24 -4.99 -4.53
CA SER A 66 -3.25 -6.01 -4.87
C SER A 66 -2.75 -7.45 -4.69
N ILE A 67 -1.45 -7.66 -4.43
CA ILE A 67 -0.89 -9.00 -4.21
C ILE A 67 -1.50 -9.60 -2.93
N ASP A 68 -1.93 -10.85 -3.00
CA ASP A 68 -2.50 -11.57 -1.84
C ASP A 68 -1.38 -12.05 -0.88
N CYS A 69 -0.65 -11.09 -0.33
CA CYS A 69 0.36 -11.31 0.72
C CYS A 69 0.40 -10.12 1.67
N GLU A 70 0.94 -10.34 2.86
CA GLU A 70 1.15 -9.26 3.81
C GLU A 70 2.38 -8.45 3.39
N LEU A 71 2.16 -7.19 3.03
CA LEU A 71 3.23 -6.30 2.60
C LEU A 71 3.04 -4.87 3.11
N ASN A 72 4.15 -4.16 3.21
CA ASN A 72 4.18 -2.71 3.45
C ASN A 72 5.05 -2.04 2.40
N ILE A 73 4.63 -0.89 1.90
CA ILE A 73 5.43 -0.06 1.00
C ILE A 73 5.84 1.20 1.77
N LEU A 74 7.13 1.46 1.80
CA LEU A 74 7.71 2.63 2.44
C LEU A 74 8.24 3.58 1.38
N HIS A 75 7.79 4.82 1.42
CA HIS A 75 8.31 5.91 0.62
C HIS A 75 9.06 6.89 1.51
N ASN A 76 10.36 6.99 1.31
CA ASN A 76 11.20 7.99 1.98
C ASN A 76 11.46 9.13 1.02
N VAL A 77 11.11 10.33 1.42
CA VAL A 77 11.26 11.54 0.61
C VAL A 77 12.02 12.59 1.43
N LYS A 78 13.15 13.04 0.91
CA LYS A 78 13.95 14.09 1.52
C LYS A 78 14.14 15.23 0.54
N ALA A 79 13.55 16.37 0.81
CA ALA A 79 13.73 17.57 0.00
C ALA A 79 15.18 18.06 0.06
N ILE A 80 15.74 18.40 -1.10
CA ILE A 80 17.09 18.94 -1.21
C ILE A 80 16.98 20.45 -1.44
N PRO A 81 17.70 21.30 -0.69
CA PRO A 81 17.76 22.73 -0.97
C PRO A 81 18.21 23.00 -2.42
N THR A 82 17.55 23.94 -3.12
CA THR A 82 17.76 24.21 -4.55
C THR A 82 19.24 24.46 -4.89
N THR A 83 19.97 25.16 -4.05
CA THR A 83 21.42 25.40 -4.24
C THR A 83 22.23 24.10 -4.27
N LYS A 84 21.93 23.16 -3.37
CA LYS A 84 22.59 21.85 -3.31
C LYS A 84 22.14 20.97 -4.48
N ALA A 85 20.87 21.03 -4.86
CA ALA A 85 20.31 20.30 -5.98
C ALA A 85 20.99 20.67 -7.29
N ASN A 86 21.14 21.96 -7.58
CA ASN A 86 21.84 22.46 -8.76
C ASN A 86 23.30 22.00 -8.80
N MET A 87 24.00 22.06 -7.67
CA MET A 87 25.38 21.55 -7.58
C MET A 87 25.46 20.05 -7.90
N LEU A 88 24.57 19.24 -7.36
CA LEU A 88 24.54 17.80 -7.59
C LEU A 88 24.27 17.47 -9.07
N LEU A 89 23.28 18.12 -9.68
CA LEU A 89 22.95 17.90 -11.09
C LEU A 89 24.09 18.34 -12.02
N ILE A 90 24.73 19.48 -11.75
CA ILE A 90 25.90 19.94 -12.50
C ILE A 90 27.05 18.94 -12.37
N GLN A 91 27.30 18.43 -11.17
CA GLN A 91 28.34 17.42 -10.93
C GLN A 91 28.03 16.11 -11.67
N GLN A 92 26.80 15.61 -11.59
CA GLN A 92 26.38 14.40 -12.32
C GLN A 92 26.47 14.58 -13.82
N ARG A 93 26.05 15.74 -14.36
CA ARG A 93 26.21 16.06 -15.78
C ARG A 93 27.69 16.05 -16.23
N LYS A 94 28.58 16.64 -15.41
CA LYS A 94 30.03 16.61 -15.69
C LYS A 94 30.57 15.18 -15.68
N MET A 95 30.18 14.36 -14.70
CA MET A 95 30.58 12.97 -14.61
C MET A 95 30.06 12.15 -15.79
N ALA A 96 28.82 12.35 -16.19
CA ALA A 96 28.23 11.70 -17.36
C ALA A 96 29.00 12.06 -18.65
N TYR A 97 29.40 13.30 -18.84
CA TYR A 97 30.23 13.74 -19.96
C TYR A 97 31.61 13.08 -19.98
N LEU A 98 32.21 12.89 -18.79
CA LEU A 98 33.58 12.36 -18.70
C LEU A 98 33.63 10.82 -18.73
N THR A 99 32.59 10.14 -18.23
CA THR A 99 32.64 8.70 -18.01
C THR A 99 31.73 7.88 -18.92
N THR A 100 30.75 8.50 -19.55
CA THR A 100 29.78 7.79 -20.39
C THR A 100 29.79 8.35 -21.79
N PHE A 101 30.11 7.52 -22.77
CA PHE A 101 29.96 7.85 -24.19
C PHE A 101 28.50 8.00 -24.64
N SER A 102 27.54 7.98 -23.71
CA SER A 102 26.12 8.07 -23.99
C SER A 102 25.64 9.51 -23.93
N GLN A 103 25.41 10.11 -25.06
CA GLN A 103 24.81 11.42 -25.25
C GLN A 103 23.44 11.51 -24.55
N ASN A 104 22.70 10.39 -24.45
CA ASN A 104 21.40 10.34 -23.82
C ASN A 104 21.44 10.67 -22.32
N VAL A 105 22.43 10.14 -21.59
CA VAL A 105 22.57 10.41 -20.14
C VAL A 105 22.94 11.87 -19.90
N TYR A 106 23.82 12.42 -20.72
CA TYR A 106 24.16 13.86 -20.66
C TYR A 106 22.93 14.73 -20.92
N ASN A 107 22.14 14.39 -21.95
CA ASN A 107 20.91 15.12 -22.28
C ASN A 107 19.88 15.03 -21.15
N GLN A 108 19.73 13.90 -20.49
CA GLN A 108 18.83 13.75 -19.33
C GLN A 108 19.16 14.72 -18.19
N TYR A 109 20.44 14.84 -17.83
CA TYR A 109 20.87 15.79 -16.80
C TYR A 109 20.76 17.24 -17.26
N THR A 110 20.93 17.52 -18.55
CA THR A 110 20.74 18.86 -19.09
C THR A 110 19.27 19.26 -19.03
N THR A 111 18.38 18.39 -19.47
CA THR A 111 16.92 18.59 -19.38
C THR A 111 16.47 18.74 -17.95
N ALA A 112 17.02 17.95 -17.02
CA ALA A 112 16.70 18.09 -15.59
C ALA A 112 17.11 19.46 -15.01
N LEU A 113 18.24 20.00 -15.43
CA LEU A 113 18.67 21.35 -15.05
C LEU A 113 17.76 22.44 -15.64
N GLU A 114 17.38 22.32 -16.91
CA GLU A 114 16.44 23.23 -17.57
C GLU A 114 15.07 23.21 -16.88
N TRP A 115 14.61 22.04 -16.49
CA TRP A 115 13.36 21.89 -15.72
C TRP A 115 13.45 22.50 -14.33
N MET A 116 14.59 22.42 -13.66
CA MET A 116 14.79 23.08 -12.39
C MET A 116 14.78 24.59 -12.50
N ASP A 117 15.41 25.16 -13.51
CA ASP A 117 15.39 26.61 -13.76
C ASP A 117 13.97 27.11 -14.05
N GLN A 118 13.14 26.28 -14.73
CA GLN A 118 11.72 26.58 -14.98
C GLN A 118 10.87 26.33 -13.73
N SER A 119 11.21 25.35 -12.89
CA SER A 119 10.40 24.93 -11.75
C SER A 119 10.58 25.77 -10.50
N ASP A 120 11.59 26.61 -10.41
CA ASP A 120 11.68 27.64 -9.37
C ASP A 120 10.47 28.61 -9.43
N ALA A 121 9.88 28.79 -10.63
CA ALA A 121 8.63 29.52 -10.81
C ALA A 121 7.39 28.72 -10.33
N ASP A 122 7.43 27.38 -10.39
CA ASP A 122 6.33 26.46 -10.05
C ASP A 122 6.44 25.86 -8.65
N GLY A 123 7.45 26.23 -7.86
CA GLY A 123 7.67 25.75 -6.48
C GLY A 123 8.06 24.28 -6.39
N GLN A 124 8.57 23.67 -7.47
CA GLN A 124 9.03 22.28 -7.44
C GLN A 124 10.44 22.18 -6.85
N THR A 125 10.68 21.10 -6.10
CA THR A 125 11.99 20.82 -5.49
C THR A 125 12.53 19.48 -5.98
N LEU A 126 13.87 19.36 -5.96
CA LEU A 126 14.51 18.06 -6.13
C LEU A 126 14.50 17.31 -4.81
N ASN A 127 14.21 16.03 -4.85
CA ASN A 127 14.12 15.19 -3.67
C ASN A 127 15.00 13.95 -3.82
N GLU A 128 15.66 13.56 -2.73
CA GLU A 128 16.14 12.20 -2.56
C GLU A 128 14.93 11.31 -2.22
N TYR A 129 14.70 10.33 -3.07
CA TYR A 129 13.57 9.40 -2.95
C TYR A 129 14.07 7.97 -2.86
N ALA A 130 13.51 7.22 -1.92
CA ALA A 130 13.72 5.79 -1.81
C ALA A 130 12.38 5.08 -1.64
N MET A 131 12.19 3.99 -2.36
CA MET A 131 11.04 3.10 -2.20
C MET A 131 11.52 1.73 -1.76
N THR A 132 10.85 1.20 -0.74
CA THR A 132 11.16 -0.10 -0.15
C THR A 132 9.87 -0.87 0.07
N VAL A 133 9.84 -2.13 -0.36
CA VAL A 133 8.72 -3.05 -0.14
C VAL A 133 9.13 -4.08 0.89
N PHE A 134 8.36 -4.18 1.97
CA PHE A 134 8.50 -5.21 2.99
C PHE A 134 7.46 -6.28 2.72
N ILE A 135 7.87 -7.53 2.70
CA ILE A 135 6.98 -8.69 2.51
C ILE A 135 7.12 -9.56 3.74
N PHE A 136 5.98 -9.93 4.33
CA PHE A 136 5.91 -10.76 5.53
C PHE A 136 5.19 -12.07 5.22
N GLY A 137 5.52 -13.12 5.96
CA GLY A 137 4.88 -14.42 5.83
C GLY A 137 5.27 -15.34 6.98
N ASP A 138 4.51 -16.41 7.14
CA ASP A 138 4.76 -17.44 8.16
C ASP A 138 5.70 -18.55 7.63
N SER A 139 5.93 -18.58 6.30
CA SER A 139 6.80 -19.55 5.64
C SER A 139 7.73 -18.91 4.61
N LYS A 140 8.82 -19.61 4.25
CA LYS A 140 9.72 -19.18 3.18
C LYS A 140 9.05 -19.23 1.80
N GLU A 141 8.08 -20.09 1.62
CA GLU A 141 7.28 -20.25 0.41
C GLU A 141 6.40 -19.02 0.17
N GLU A 142 5.76 -18.51 1.22
CA GLU A 142 4.97 -17.26 1.15
C GLU A 142 5.84 -16.05 0.81
N LEU A 143 7.00 -15.93 1.45
CA LEU A 143 7.96 -14.86 1.12
C LEU A 143 8.41 -14.93 -0.33
N LYS A 144 8.67 -16.13 -0.84
CA LYS A 144 9.08 -16.35 -2.22
C LYS A 144 7.97 -15.99 -3.20
N PHE A 145 6.74 -16.38 -2.92
CA PHE A 145 5.57 -16.00 -3.71
C PHE A 145 5.43 -14.47 -3.79
N GLY A 146 5.44 -13.79 -2.64
CA GLY A 146 5.35 -12.32 -2.60
C GLY A 146 6.49 -11.64 -3.35
N GLN A 147 7.73 -12.14 -3.21
CA GLN A 147 8.89 -11.64 -3.96
C GLN A 147 8.70 -11.77 -5.47
N GLU A 148 8.31 -12.95 -5.95
CA GLU A 148 8.12 -13.23 -7.39
C GLU A 148 7.02 -12.35 -7.99
N GLU A 149 5.91 -12.14 -7.29
CA GLU A 149 4.83 -11.27 -7.76
C GLU A 149 5.25 -9.78 -7.77
N VAL A 150 5.95 -9.29 -6.74
CA VAL A 150 6.50 -7.92 -6.74
C VAL A 150 7.50 -7.73 -7.89
N GLU A 151 8.40 -8.69 -8.11
CA GLU A 151 9.36 -8.63 -9.22
C GLU A 151 8.67 -8.62 -10.58
N LYS A 152 7.61 -9.38 -10.75
CA LYS A 152 6.82 -9.46 -11.99
C LYS A 152 6.13 -8.11 -12.28
N ILE A 153 5.47 -7.52 -11.29
CA ILE A 153 4.82 -6.20 -11.42
C ILE A 153 5.87 -5.14 -11.74
N CYS A 154 6.96 -5.08 -10.99
CA CYS A 154 8.04 -4.12 -11.23
C CYS A 154 8.61 -4.24 -12.65
N ARG A 155 8.75 -5.45 -13.20
CA ARG A 155 9.23 -5.65 -14.59
C ARG A 155 8.24 -5.08 -15.60
N ILE A 156 6.94 -5.21 -15.40
CA ILE A 156 5.91 -4.63 -16.28
C ILE A 156 6.09 -3.10 -16.37
N HIS A 157 6.43 -2.47 -15.25
CA HIS A 157 6.67 -1.02 -15.15
C HIS A 157 8.13 -0.61 -15.40
N ASN A 158 8.97 -1.48 -15.96
CA ASN A 158 10.40 -1.25 -16.22
C ASN A 158 11.23 -0.87 -14.98
N VAL A 159 10.76 -1.22 -13.79
CA VAL A 159 11.46 -1.04 -12.53
C VAL A 159 12.22 -2.30 -12.17
N THR A 160 13.44 -2.17 -11.68
CA THR A 160 14.26 -3.31 -11.25
C THR A 160 14.35 -3.32 -9.73
N PRO A 161 13.56 -4.16 -9.04
CA PRO A 161 13.71 -4.36 -7.61
C PRO A 161 14.91 -5.25 -7.32
N VAL A 162 15.40 -5.20 -6.10
CA VAL A 162 16.43 -6.11 -5.59
C VAL A 162 16.12 -6.44 -4.14
N ARG A 163 16.23 -7.72 -3.81
CA ARG A 163 16.16 -8.17 -2.42
C ARG A 163 17.39 -7.69 -1.65
N ASP A 164 17.15 -7.05 -0.52
CA ASP A 164 18.20 -6.58 0.37
C ASP A 164 18.72 -7.73 1.23
N GLY A 165 20.04 -7.95 1.19
CA GLY A 165 20.74 -8.86 2.08
C GLY A 165 21.40 -8.07 3.21
N TRP A 166 22.63 -7.66 3.00
CA TRP A 166 23.40 -6.86 3.98
C TRP A 166 22.77 -5.51 4.32
N SER A 167 22.05 -4.90 3.39
CA SER A 167 21.33 -3.64 3.60
C SER A 167 19.97 -3.80 4.27
N ALA A 168 19.44 -5.03 4.43
CA ALA A 168 18.10 -5.28 4.96
C ALA A 168 17.87 -4.63 6.33
N GLN A 169 18.87 -4.64 7.21
CA GLN A 169 18.78 -3.99 8.51
C GLN A 169 18.61 -2.47 8.38
N ALA A 170 19.41 -1.82 7.54
CA ALA A 170 19.31 -0.38 7.33
C ALA A 170 17.98 0.00 6.69
N SER A 171 17.54 -0.74 5.65
CA SER A 171 16.24 -0.55 5.00
C SER A 171 15.07 -0.78 5.97
N PHE A 172 15.19 -1.75 6.89
CA PHE A 172 14.17 -1.98 7.90
C PHE A 172 14.04 -0.82 8.88
N PHE A 173 15.16 -0.33 9.40
CA PHE A 173 15.14 0.80 10.34
C PHE A 173 14.80 2.14 9.67
N ALA A 174 14.89 2.23 8.35
CA ALA A 174 14.44 3.42 7.59
C ALA A 174 12.93 3.72 7.74
N GLN A 175 12.15 2.80 8.33
CA GLN A 175 10.77 3.03 8.71
C GLN A 175 10.62 3.94 9.94
N LEU A 176 11.66 4.05 10.76
CA LEU A 176 11.61 4.86 11.97
C LEU A 176 11.73 6.35 11.62
N PRO A 177 10.88 7.20 12.19
CA PRO A 177 11.05 8.63 12.07
C PRO A 177 12.46 9.06 12.50
N THR A 178 13.05 10.02 11.79
CA THR A 178 14.40 10.55 12.04
C THR A 178 15.58 9.64 11.64
N TYR A 179 15.32 8.40 11.18
CA TYR A 179 16.38 7.56 10.65
C TYR A 179 16.66 7.94 9.19
N GLU A 180 17.83 8.55 8.93
CA GLU A 180 18.14 9.17 7.63
C GLU A 180 19.03 8.28 6.73
N VAL A 181 19.25 7.03 7.07
CA VAL A 181 20.10 6.13 6.29
C VAL A 181 19.24 5.30 5.33
N TYR A 182 19.25 5.68 4.07
CA TYR A 182 18.54 4.98 3.00
C TYR A 182 19.56 4.32 2.08
N PRO A 183 19.60 2.98 1.96
CA PRO A 183 20.64 2.29 1.18
C PRO A 183 20.62 2.62 -0.31
N ARG A 184 19.45 2.95 -0.85
CA ARG A 184 19.28 3.30 -2.28
C ARG A 184 18.33 4.46 -2.43
N THR A 185 18.86 5.57 -2.95
CA THR A 185 18.09 6.78 -3.23
C THR A 185 18.24 7.18 -4.68
N PHE A 186 17.22 7.84 -5.18
CA PHE A 186 17.16 8.45 -6.51
C PHE A 186 16.81 9.92 -6.38
N LEU A 187 17.20 10.71 -7.35
CA LEU A 187 16.87 12.14 -7.41
C LEU A 187 15.65 12.32 -8.31
N TYR A 188 14.55 12.78 -7.72
CA TYR A 188 13.32 13.06 -8.43
C TYR A 188 12.77 14.45 -8.09
N LEU A 189 12.12 15.09 -9.10
CA LEU A 189 11.32 16.27 -8.88
C LEU A 189 10.08 15.94 -8.04
N SER A 190 9.59 16.89 -7.25
CA SER A 190 8.41 16.71 -6.40
C SER A 190 7.20 16.17 -7.15
N ARG A 191 7.00 16.58 -8.41
CA ARG A 191 5.93 16.08 -9.27
C ARG A 191 6.05 14.56 -9.53
N VAL A 192 7.26 14.08 -9.81
CA VAL A 192 7.49 12.64 -10.05
C VAL A 192 7.28 11.84 -8.78
N VAL A 193 7.75 12.37 -7.64
CA VAL A 193 7.52 11.76 -6.33
C VAL A 193 6.03 11.69 -6.02
N ALA A 194 5.28 12.77 -6.30
CA ALA A 194 3.84 12.79 -6.08
C ALA A 194 3.09 11.73 -6.93
N CYS A 195 3.54 11.49 -8.18
CA CYS A 195 2.99 10.43 -9.02
C CYS A 195 3.39 9.02 -8.55
N ALA A 196 4.53 8.88 -7.87
CA ALA A 196 5.01 7.60 -7.36
C ALA A 196 4.38 7.20 -6.03
N ILE A 197 3.81 8.14 -5.30
CA ILE A 197 3.16 7.87 -4.01
C ILE A 197 1.66 7.74 -4.25
N CYS A 198 1.15 6.51 -4.16
CA CYS A 198 -0.27 6.27 -4.14
C CYS A 198 -0.80 6.70 -2.76
N VAL A 199 -1.53 7.81 -2.74
CA VAL A 199 -2.22 8.30 -1.54
C VAL A 199 -3.65 7.81 -1.45
N ASP A 200 -4.05 6.94 -2.37
CA ASP A 200 -5.37 6.35 -2.39
C ASP A 200 -5.57 5.50 -1.14
N ARG A 201 -6.43 6.00 -0.30
CA ARG A 201 -6.86 5.24 0.87
C ARG A 201 -7.85 4.19 0.41
N THR A 202 -7.61 2.93 0.76
CA THR A 202 -8.61 1.90 0.57
C THR A 202 -9.88 2.34 1.29
N ALA A 203 -10.99 2.39 0.53
CA ALA A 203 -12.26 2.79 1.09
C ALA A 203 -12.64 1.84 2.23
N GLU A 204 -12.76 2.36 3.44
CA GLU A 204 -13.14 1.58 4.63
C GLU A 204 -14.66 1.42 4.74
N GLY A 205 -15.42 2.16 3.91
CA GLY A 205 -16.87 2.23 4.02
C GLY A 205 -17.33 3.08 5.20
N ARG A 206 -18.57 2.89 5.61
CA ARG A 206 -19.20 3.67 6.69
C ARG A 206 -19.57 2.76 7.86
N GLN A 207 -18.94 2.96 9.00
CA GLN A 207 -19.15 2.15 10.20
C GLN A 207 -20.52 2.38 10.85
N LYS A 208 -21.08 3.61 10.73
CA LYS A 208 -22.35 4.00 11.33
C LYS A 208 -23.29 4.53 10.26
N SER A 209 -24.59 4.33 10.44
CA SER A 209 -25.65 4.93 9.63
C SER A 209 -26.83 5.29 10.51
N ASP A 210 -27.85 5.91 9.91
CA ASP A 210 -29.12 6.20 10.58
C ASP A 210 -29.86 4.92 11.02
N TRP A 211 -29.46 3.76 10.47
CA TRP A 211 -30.01 2.46 10.82
C TRP A 211 -29.34 1.82 12.03
N GLY A 212 -28.26 2.41 12.56
CA GLY A 212 -27.62 1.91 13.76
C GLY A 212 -26.09 2.12 13.80
N PRO A 213 -25.48 1.73 14.92
CA PRO A 213 -24.07 1.98 15.20
C PRO A 213 -23.11 0.99 14.49
N VAL A 214 -23.65 -0.03 13.85
CA VAL A 214 -22.86 -1.07 13.15
C VAL A 214 -23.20 -1.08 11.66
N PRO A 215 -22.25 -1.47 10.80
CA PRO A 215 -22.52 -1.55 9.37
C PRO A 215 -23.50 -2.68 9.04
N LEU A 216 -24.19 -2.52 7.92
CA LEU A 216 -25.15 -3.50 7.46
C LEU A 216 -24.46 -4.83 7.13
N SER A 217 -23.30 -4.76 6.50
CA SER A 217 -22.45 -5.92 6.23
C SER A 217 -21.00 -5.49 6.03
N TYR A 218 -20.08 -6.44 6.16
CA TYR A 218 -18.69 -6.27 5.76
C TYR A 218 -18.42 -7.03 4.47
N PHE A 219 -17.76 -6.37 3.54
CA PHE A 219 -17.24 -6.98 2.33
C PHE A 219 -15.72 -6.91 2.33
N ARG A 220 -15.09 -7.77 1.57
CA ARG A 220 -13.65 -7.74 1.36
C ARG A 220 -13.34 -6.87 0.13
N THR A 221 -12.44 -5.91 0.28
CA THR A 221 -11.92 -5.13 -0.85
C THR A 221 -10.98 -5.99 -1.71
N ILE A 222 -10.57 -5.48 -2.86
CA ILE A 222 -9.57 -6.14 -3.70
C ILE A 222 -8.21 -6.29 -2.99
N THR A 223 -7.91 -5.41 -2.04
CA THR A 223 -6.70 -5.46 -1.20
C THR A 223 -6.85 -6.34 0.05
N GLY A 224 -7.98 -7.04 0.18
CA GLY A 224 -8.24 -7.93 1.31
C GLY A 224 -8.74 -7.26 2.58
N THR A 225 -8.78 -5.92 2.64
CA THR A 225 -9.25 -5.18 3.82
C THR A 225 -10.78 -5.23 3.95
N PRO A 226 -11.35 -5.15 5.18
CA PRO A 226 -12.78 -5.10 5.37
C PRO A 226 -13.36 -3.75 4.93
N TYR A 227 -14.46 -3.80 4.18
CA TYR A 227 -15.24 -2.64 3.77
C TYR A 227 -16.59 -2.66 4.48
N ALA A 228 -16.87 -1.64 5.28
CA ALA A 228 -18.13 -1.48 6.00
C ALA A 228 -19.23 -0.93 5.07
N PHE A 229 -20.13 -1.79 4.64
CA PHE A 229 -21.18 -1.42 3.69
C PHE A 229 -22.41 -0.86 4.40
N GLN A 230 -22.89 0.28 3.90
CA GLN A 230 -24.16 0.90 4.25
C GLN A 230 -24.88 1.36 2.98
N PHE A 231 -26.23 1.32 2.96
CA PHE A 231 -26.99 1.90 1.88
C PHE A 231 -26.96 3.43 1.91
N HIS A 232 -27.02 4.01 3.11
CA HIS A 232 -26.95 5.45 3.32
C HIS A 232 -25.51 5.87 3.57
N VAL A 233 -24.88 6.52 2.60
CA VAL A 233 -23.48 6.97 2.67
C VAL A 233 -23.35 8.49 2.78
N SER A 234 -24.44 9.25 2.58
CA SER A 234 -24.45 10.70 2.76
C SER A 234 -24.66 11.08 4.21
N GLU A 235 -24.04 12.18 4.64
CA GLU A 235 -24.29 12.82 5.92
C GLU A 235 -25.49 13.76 5.88
N ASP A 236 -26.04 14.03 4.69
CA ASP A 236 -27.23 14.83 4.51
C ASP A 236 -28.46 14.00 4.93
N ALA A 237 -29.19 14.48 5.91
CA ALA A 237 -30.42 13.85 6.45
C ALA A 237 -31.53 13.73 5.40
N TYR A 238 -31.46 14.48 4.32
CA TYR A 238 -32.44 14.45 3.21
C TYR A 238 -31.98 13.61 2.02
N ALA A 239 -30.76 13.07 2.05
CA ALA A 239 -30.26 12.24 0.98
C ALA A 239 -30.98 10.90 0.92
N VAL A 240 -31.55 10.58 -0.24
CA VAL A 240 -32.18 9.28 -0.51
C VAL A 240 -31.10 8.27 -0.93
N ALA A 241 -31.15 7.08 -0.36
CA ALA A 241 -30.25 5.99 -0.73
C ALA A 241 -30.81 5.22 -1.92
N HIS A 242 -30.18 5.36 -3.07
CA HIS A 242 -30.45 4.55 -4.24
C HIS A 242 -29.24 3.67 -4.56
N THR A 243 -29.46 2.36 -4.68
CA THR A 243 -28.41 1.41 -5.04
C THR A 243 -28.77 0.72 -6.36
N ALA A 244 -27.86 0.73 -7.31
CA ALA A 244 -27.97 -0.02 -8.56
C ALA A 244 -26.96 -1.16 -8.57
N LEU A 245 -27.41 -2.40 -8.84
CA LEU A 245 -26.56 -3.57 -9.02
C LEU A 245 -26.59 -4.01 -10.47
N ILE A 246 -25.49 -3.84 -11.17
CA ILE A 246 -25.34 -4.15 -12.58
C ILE A 246 -24.43 -5.37 -12.75
N GLY A 247 -24.83 -6.31 -13.58
CA GLY A 247 -24.03 -7.50 -13.89
C GLY A 247 -24.73 -8.43 -14.87
N PRO A 248 -23.99 -9.33 -15.53
CA PRO A 248 -24.54 -10.33 -16.44
C PRO A 248 -25.50 -11.29 -15.75
N THR A 249 -26.32 -11.99 -16.54
CA THR A 249 -27.20 -13.04 -16.02
C THR A 249 -26.38 -14.19 -15.45
N GLY A 250 -26.83 -14.77 -14.32
CA GLY A 250 -26.14 -15.88 -13.66
C GLY A 250 -25.00 -15.47 -12.69
N GLN A 251 -24.66 -14.20 -12.57
CA GLN A 251 -23.57 -13.71 -11.69
C GLN A 251 -23.99 -13.47 -10.22
N GLY A 252 -25.10 -14.02 -9.79
CA GLY A 252 -25.49 -13.99 -8.37
C GLY A 252 -26.19 -12.70 -7.91
N LYS A 253 -26.68 -11.83 -8.81
CA LYS A 253 -27.39 -10.59 -8.43
C LYS A 253 -28.52 -10.82 -7.44
N THR A 254 -29.42 -11.77 -7.72
CA THR A 254 -30.54 -12.10 -6.85
C THR A 254 -30.06 -12.63 -5.49
N THR A 255 -29.02 -13.44 -5.48
CA THR A 255 -28.40 -13.94 -4.24
C THR A 255 -27.86 -12.79 -3.40
N PHE A 256 -27.17 -11.85 -4.03
CA PHE A 256 -26.66 -10.65 -3.35
C PHE A 256 -27.80 -9.80 -2.76
N PHE A 257 -28.86 -9.53 -3.53
CA PHE A 257 -30.01 -8.80 -3.01
C PHE A 257 -30.71 -9.54 -1.88
N SER A 258 -30.88 -10.85 -1.97
CA SER A 258 -31.43 -11.65 -0.88
C SER A 258 -30.56 -11.61 0.38
N PHE A 259 -29.24 -11.68 0.21
CA PHE A 259 -28.30 -11.52 1.31
C PHE A 259 -28.45 -10.13 1.96
N MET A 260 -28.45 -9.05 1.19
CA MET A 260 -28.58 -7.69 1.70
C MET A 260 -29.93 -7.45 2.38
N ALA A 261 -31.02 -7.98 1.82
CA ALA A 261 -32.34 -7.95 2.46
C ALA A 261 -32.33 -8.68 3.80
N GLY A 262 -31.70 -9.86 3.87
CA GLY A 262 -31.55 -10.62 5.11
C GLY A 262 -30.74 -9.86 6.17
N GLN A 263 -29.66 -9.18 5.75
CA GLN A 263 -28.88 -8.32 6.67
C GLN A 263 -29.70 -7.12 7.18
N SER A 264 -30.55 -6.54 6.32
CA SER A 264 -31.41 -5.41 6.68
C SER A 264 -32.47 -5.80 7.72
N LEU A 265 -33.00 -7.03 7.69
CA LEU A 265 -33.99 -7.53 8.67
C LEU A 265 -33.46 -7.61 10.10
N ARG A 266 -32.16 -7.45 10.34
CA ARG A 266 -31.60 -7.34 11.70
C ARG A 266 -31.90 -5.99 12.36
N ILE A 267 -32.31 -5.00 11.55
CA ILE A 267 -32.56 -3.65 12.03
C ILE A 267 -34.00 -3.59 12.54
N PRO A 268 -34.21 -3.20 13.82
CA PRO A 268 -35.55 -3.08 14.38
C PRO A 268 -36.42 -2.14 13.54
N ASP A 269 -37.69 -2.47 13.41
CA ASP A 269 -38.73 -1.68 12.74
C ASP A 269 -38.48 -1.41 11.24
N LEU A 270 -37.51 -2.08 10.62
CA LEU A 270 -37.25 -1.98 9.19
C LEU A 270 -38.13 -2.95 8.41
N ASN A 271 -38.91 -2.43 7.46
CA ASN A 271 -39.69 -3.23 6.53
C ASN A 271 -38.97 -3.34 5.18
N VAL A 272 -38.86 -4.56 4.68
CA VAL A 272 -38.26 -4.84 3.36
C VAL A 272 -39.34 -5.32 2.39
N TYR A 273 -39.51 -4.61 1.29
CA TYR A 273 -40.39 -4.99 0.20
C TYR A 273 -39.56 -5.43 -0.99
N PHE A 274 -39.76 -6.68 -1.44
CA PHE A 274 -39.01 -7.26 -2.55
C PHE A 274 -39.90 -7.49 -3.76
N PHE A 275 -39.63 -6.77 -4.86
CA PHE A 275 -40.34 -6.93 -6.13
C PHE A 275 -39.50 -7.82 -7.06
N ASP A 276 -39.98 -9.02 -7.32
CA ASP A 276 -39.30 -10.04 -8.09
C ASP A 276 -40.08 -10.48 -9.33
N ARG A 277 -39.45 -10.34 -10.49
CA ARG A 277 -40.08 -10.67 -11.75
C ARG A 277 -40.10 -12.17 -12.05
N ASN A 278 -39.10 -12.91 -11.63
CA ASN A 278 -38.82 -14.28 -12.08
C ASN A 278 -38.83 -15.32 -10.94
N ASN A 279 -39.51 -15.02 -9.83
CA ASN A 279 -39.59 -15.88 -8.65
C ASN A 279 -38.21 -16.28 -8.03
N GLY A 280 -37.13 -15.56 -8.34
CA GLY A 280 -35.81 -15.85 -7.85
C GLY A 280 -35.64 -15.66 -6.35
N ALA A 281 -36.40 -14.76 -5.75
CA ALA A 281 -36.40 -14.48 -4.33
C ALA A 281 -37.43 -15.32 -3.53
N LYS A 282 -38.24 -16.14 -4.18
CA LYS A 282 -39.34 -16.91 -3.54
C LYS A 282 -38.85 -17.81 -2.41
N VAL A 283 -37.75 -18.48 -2.63
CA VAL A 283 -37.16 -19.38 -1.62
C VAL A 283 -36.71 -18.56 -0.42
N PHE A 284 -36.02 -17.45 -0.65
CA PHE A 284 -35.54 -16.55 0.41
C PHE A 284 -36.72 -15.99 1.21
N ALA A 285 -37.76 -15.44 0.55
CA ALA A 285 -38.93 -14.89 1.22
C ALA A 285 -39.62 -15.93 2.14
N ARG A 286 -39.80 -17.17 1.65
CA ARG A 286 -40.36 -18.25 2.45
C ARG A 286 -39.50 -18.65 3.62
N MET A 287 -38.16 -18.69 3.47
CA MET A 287 -37.25 -18.95 4.58
C MET A 287 -37.32 -17.90 5.68
N GLN A 288 -37.62 -16.66 5.31
CA GLN A 288 -37.82 -15.55 6.25
C GLN A 288 -39.24 -15.48 6.82
N GLY A 289 -40.13 -16.40 6.47
CA GLY A 289 -41.53 -16.40 6.89
C GLY A 289 -42.37 -15.28 6.25
N ALA A 290 -41.85 -14.63 5.21
CA ALA A 290 -42.54 -13.54 4.54
C ALA A 290 -43.58 -14.05 3.54
N PRO A 291 -44.75 -13.35 3.40
CA PRO A 291 -45.72 -13.68 2.35
C PRO A 291 -45.09 -13.43 0.98
N TYR A 292 -45.33 -14.37 0.06
CA TYR A 292 -44.90 -14.24 -1.33
C TYR A 292 -46.14 -14.38 -2.20
N VAL A 293 -46.52 -13.31 -2.88
CA VAL A 293 -47.75 -13.20 -3.71
C VAL A 293 -47.39 -13.21 -5.20
#